data_510170a7c39a6c734ff60f1d72543627
#
_entry.id   510170a7c39a6c734ff60f1d72543627
#
_cell.length_a   1.000
_cell.length_b   1.000
_cell.length_c   1.000
_cell.angle_alpha   90.00
_cell.angle_beta   90.00
_cell.angle_gamma   90.00
#
_symmetry.space_group_name_H-M   'P 1'
#
loop_
_entity.id
_entity.type
_entity.pdbx_description
1 polymer ?
#
loop_
_entity_poly.entity_id
_entity_poly.type
_entity_poly.pdbx_seq_one_letter_code
_entity_poly.pdbx_strand_id
1 'polypeptide(L)'
;DSPFAGTEGKFVTSRQLRKRLYDELEKNVSLRVEDTDSTDVFKVSGRGELHLGILIETMRREGYEFQVSKPEVIYKTIDGVRCEPFENLIVDVPEGCAGSCIDRLSGRKAEMKEMNNAKGRTTMVFHIPARGLIGFRSEFIRMTRGEGIMYHTFLDYRPFAGDIPRQRNGSIIAHEQGEAIPY
;
A
#
# COMPACT_ATOMS: atom_id res chain seq x y z
N ASP A 1 -3.23 17.51 15.06
CA ASP A 1 -4.05 17.33 16.27
C ASP A 1 -5.50 17.12 15.88
N SER A 2 -6.01 15.91 16.11
CA SER A 2 -7.43 15.62 15.94
C SER A 2 -8.22 16.23 17.12
N PRO A 3 -9.38 16.89 16.89
CA PRO A 3 -10.26 17.33 17.99
C PRO A 3 -10.80 16.15 18.82
N PHE A 4 -10.62 14.92 18.31
CA PHE A 4 -11.01 13.67 18.98
C PHE A 4 -9.85 12.93 19.61
N ALA A 5 -8.65 13.53 19.68
CA ALA A 5 -7.49 12.89 20.28
C ALA A 5 -7.76 12.50 21.74
N GLY A 6 -7.44 11.24 22.08
CA GLY A 6 -7.64 10.67 23.40
C GLY A 6 -9.03 10.07 23.66
N THR A 7 -9.87 9.97 22.63
CA THR A 7 -11.20 9.34 22.76
C THR A 7 -11.16 7.82 22.58
N GLU A 8 -10.23 7.31 21.76
CA GLU A 8 -10.13 5.89 21.41
C GLU A 8 -8.90 5.21 22.02
N GLY A 9 -7.81 5.96 22.26
CA GLY A 9 -6.54 5.45 22.74
C GLY A 9 -6.10 6.00 24.09
N LYS A 10 -5.29 5.21 24.79
CA LYS A 10 -4.67 5.63 26.07
C LYS A 10 -3.35 6.38 25.86
N PHE A 11 -2.66 6.10 24.74
CA PHE A 11 -1.34 6.62 24.45
C PHE A 11 -1.42 7.54 23.22
N VAL A 12 -1.51 8.84 23.48
CA VAL A 12 -1.76 9.88 22.47
C VAL A 12 -0.58 10.83 22.26
N THR A 13 0.48 10.71 23.06
CA THR A 13 1.61 11.63 22.98
C THR A 13 2.70 11.14 22.03
N SER A 14 3.32 12.08 21.29
CA SER A 14 4.45 11.78 20.40
C SER A 14 5.60 11.09 21.09
N ARG A 15 5.87 11.42 22.37
CA ARG A 15 6.89 10.77 23.18
C ARG A 15 6.60 9.28 23.42
N GLN A 16 5.34 8.92 23.71
CA GLN A 16 4.92 7.53 23.89
C GLN A 16 5.00 6.77 22.54
N LEU A 17 4.53 7.38 21.47
CA LEU A 17 4.59 6.83 20.13
C LEU A 17 6.04 6.57 19.69
N ARG A 18 6.93 7.56 19.88
CA ARG A 18 8.35 7.44 19.58
C ARG A 18 8.98 6.25 20.33
N LYS A 19 8.78 6.20 21.64
CA LYS A 19 9.30 5.09 22.45
C LYS A 19 8.86 3.74 21.90
N ARG A 20 7.56 3.58 21.65
CA ARG A 20 7.01 2.32 21.14
C ARG A 20 7.57 1.91 19.76
N LEU A 21 7.74 2.89 18.85
CA LEU A 21 8.34 2.65 17.54
C LEU A 21 9.80 2.22 17.65
N TYR A 22 10.57 2.82 18.54
CA TYR A 22 11.97 2.44 18.76
C TYR A 22 12.10 1.09 19.46
N ASP A 23 11.23 0.77 20.43
CA ASP A 23 11.17 -0.56 21.07
C ASP A 23 10.85 -1.67 20.05
N GLU A 24 10.12 -1.35 18.96
CA GLU A 24 9.86 -2.29 17.88
C GLU A 24 11.10 -2.62 17.05
N LEU A 25 12.04 -1.68 16.89
CA LEU A 25 13.29 -1.91 16.14
C LEU A 25 14.13 -3.03 16.74
N GLU A 26 14.07 -3.22 18.06
CA GLU A 26 14.80 -4.30 18.74
C GLU A 26 14.28 -5.69 18.34
N LYS A 27 13.00 -5.78 17.97
CA LYS A 27 12.32 -7.04 17.63
C LYS A 27 12.22 -7.26 16.12
N ASN A 28 12.31 -6.20 15.32
CA ASN A 28 11.99 -6.20 13.90
C ASN A 28 13.09 -5.54 13.07
N VAL A 29 14.08 -6.34 12.69
CA VAL A 29 15.25 -5.89 11.89
C VAL A 29 14.90 -5.32 10.51
N SER A 30 13.69 -5.55 10.04
CA SER A 30 13.22 -5.07 8.72
C SER A 30 12.49 -3.74 8.80
N LEU A 31 12.29 -3.23 10.00
CA LEU A 31 11.69 -1.93 10.25
C LEU A 31 12.78 -0.87 10.37
N ARG A 32 12.49 0.32 9.88
CA ARG A 32 13.32 1.51 10.08
C ARG A 32 12.44 2.66 10.51
N VAL A 33 12.85 3.36 11.55
CA VAL A 33 12.19 4.54 12.09
C VAL A 33 13.15 5.71 12.02
N GLU A 34 12.72 6.82 11.47
CA GLU A 34 13.49 8.05 11.35
C GLU A 34 12.66 9.21 11.94
N ASP A 35 13.28 10.01 12.79
CA ASP A 35 12.69 11.27 13.22
C ASP A 35 12.64 12.24 12.02
N THR A 36 11.65 13.12 11.99
CA THR A 36 11.52 14.17 10.98
C THR A 36 11.80 15.55 11.58
N ASP A 37 11.73 16.59 10.78
CA ASP A 37 11.88 17.98 11.26
C ASP A 37 10.73 18.36 12.22
N SER A 38 9.64 17.63 12.22
CA SER A 38 8.53 17.77 13.19
C SER A 38 8.68 16.80 14.34
N THR A 39 8.48 17.28 15.57
CA THR A 39 8.54 16.46 16.78
C THR A 39 7.42 15.42 16.89
N ASP A 40 6.37 15.57 16.09
CA ASP A 40 5.14 14.76 16.19
C ASP A 40 4.97 13.81 14.98
N VAL A 41 5.91 13.84 14.04
CA VAL A 41 5.86 13.03 12.82
C VAL A 41 7.08 12.12 12.74
N PHE A 42 6.83 10.82 12.54
CA PHE A 42 7.85 9.80 12.37
C PHE A 42 7.74 9.17 10.99
N LYS A 43 8.89 8.97 10.34
CA LYS A 43 8.95 8.22 9.09
C LYS A 43 9.26 6.77 9.41
N VAL A 44 8.32 5.89 9.08
CA VAL A 44 8.43 4.46 9.33
C VAL A 44 8.50 3.73 8.00
N SER A 45 9.57 2.96 7.81
CA SER A 45 9.81 2.19 6.59
C SER A 45 9.86 0.70 6.91
N GLY A 46 9.23 -0.11 6.07
CA GLY A 46 9.16 -1.56 6.23
C GLY A 46 9.24 -2.28 4.89
N ARG A 47 9.15 -3.61 4.90
CA ARG A 47 9.24 -4.45 3.69
C ARG A 47 8.11 -4.21 2.70
N GLY A 48 6.98 -3.69 3.16
CA GLY A 48 5.82 -3.45 2.33
C GLY A 48 4.58 -3.09 3.12
N GLU A 49 3.47 -2.90 2.42
CA GLU A 49 2.20 -2.41 2.96
C GLU A 49 1.64 -3.33 4.07
N LEU A 50 1.70 -4.65 3.87
CA LEU A 50 1.22 -5.61 4.87
C LEU A 50 2.05 -5.55 6.16
N HIS A 51 3.36 -5.43 6.06
CA HIS A 51 4.25 -5.35 7.22
C HIS A 51 3.96 -4.11 8.06
N LEU A 52 3.79 -2.96 7.42
CA LEU A 52 3.42 -1.71 8.09
C LEU A 52 1.98 -1.78 8.63
N GLY A 53 1.06 -2.40 7.91
CA GLY A 53 -0.32 -2.60 8.34
C GLY A 53 -0.43 -3.43 9.62
N ILE A 54 0.37 -4.48 9.75
CA ILE A 54 0.42 -5.31 10.97
C ILE A 54 0.95 -4.49 12.16
N LEU A 55 2.01 -3.68 11.95
CA LEU A 55 2.53 -2.80 13.01
C LEU A 55 1.46 -1.81 13.47
N ILE A 56 0.80 -1.13 12.54
CA ILE A 56 -0.26 -0.15 12.82
C ILE A 56 -1.38 -0.79 13.62
N GLU A 57 -1.88 -1.95 13.19
CA GLU A 57 -2.97 -2.64 13.88
C GLU A 57 -2.54 -3.15 15.27
N THR A 58 -1.31 -3.63 15.42
CA THR A 58 -0.78 -4.03 16.72
C THR A 58 -0.73 -2.86 17.69
N MET A 59 -0.19 -1.73 17.24
CA MET A 59 -0.12 -0.52 18.09
C MET A 59 -1.52 0.01 18.44
N ARG A 60 -2.47 -0.05 17.50
CA ARG A 60 -3.86 0.33 17.76
C ARG A 60 -4.47 -0.55 18.86
N ARG A 61 -4.27 -1.86 18.82
CA ARG A 61 -4.74 -2.81 19.84
C ARG A 61 -4.06 -2.61 21.20
N GLU A 62 -2.83 -2.14 21.21
CA GLU A 62 -2.13 -1.75 22.43
C GLU A 62 -2.67 -0.45 23.05
N GLY A 63 -3.54 0.28 22.33
CA GLY A 63 -4.17 1.52 22.78
C GLY A 63 -3.43 2.79 22.37
N TYR A 64 -2.58 2.72 21.35
CA TYR A 64 -1.98 3.91 20.73
C TYR A 64 -2.95 4.53 19.73
N GLU A 65 -3.11 5.84 19.80
CA GLU A 65 -3.89 6.64 18.86
C GLU A 65 -2.96 7.54 18.04
N PHE A 66 -2.98 7.39 16.72
CA PHE A 66 -2.12 8.13 15.80
C PHE A 66 -2.70 8.15 14.39
N GLN A 67 -2.27 9.12 13.61
CA GLN A 67 -2.63 9.22 12.19
C GLN A 67 -1.56 8.59 11.31
N VAL A 68 -1.98 8.00 10.19
CA VAL A 68 -1.10 7.40 9.19
C VAL A 68 -1.30 8.11 7.86
N SER A 69 -0.22 8.55 7.24
CA SER A 69 -0.24 9.07 5.87
C SER A 69 -0.37 7.93 4.85
N LYS A 70 -0.64 8.27 3.60
CA LYS A 70 -0.58 7.28 2.51
C LYS A 70 0.83 6.71 2.42
N PRO A 71 0.98 5.39 2.24
CA PRO A 71 2.29 4.79 2.06
C PRO A 71 2.94 5.29 0.75
N GLU A 72 4.26 5.46 0.81
CA GLU A 72 5.09 5.85 -0.33
C GLU A 72 6.21 4.83 -0.53
N VAL A 73 6.61 4.63 -1.77
CA VAL A 73 7.76 3.78 -2.09
C VAL A 73 9.06 4.54 -1.86
N ILE A 74 10.12 3.82 -1.52
CA ILE A 74 11.44 4.41 -1.32
C ILE A 74 12.13 4.54 -2.68
N TYR A 75 12.39 5.79 -3.10
CA TYR A 75 13.16 6.08 -4.30
C TYR A 75 14.66 6.02 -4.01
N LYS A 76 15.45 5.69 -5.02
CA LYS A 76 16.91 5.75 -4.99
C LYS A 76 17.42 6.53 -6.19
N THR A 77 18.54 7.21 -6.02
CA THR A 77 19.28 7.81 -7.14
C THR A 77 20.42 6.85 -7.51
N ILE A 78 20.38 6.32 -8.72
CA ILE A 78 21.40 5.40 -9.26
C ILE A 78 21.96 6.07 -10.49
N ASP A 79 23.27 6.31 -10.52
CA ASP A 79 23.98 7.00 -11.63
C ASP A 79 23.33 8.34 -12.03
N GLY A 80 22.86 9.11 -11.04
CA GLY A 80 22.20 10.38 -11.27
C GLY A 80 20.73 10.29 -11.72
N VAL A 81 20.20 9.08 -11.92
CA VAL A 81 18.81 8.84 -12.34
C VAL A 81 17.96 8.46 -11.16
N ARG A 82 16.79 9.10 -11.01
CA ARG A 82 15.80 8.72 -10.02
C ARG A 82 15.19 7.36 -10.38
N CYS A 83 15.38 6.38 -9.51
CA CYS A 83 14.86 5.02 -9.66
C CYS A 83 13.83 4.68 -8.59
N GLU A 84 12.91 3.80 -8.97
CA GLU A 84 11.87 3.26 -8.10
C GLU A 84 11.91 1.73 -8.07
N PRO A 85 11.43 1.10 -6.98
CA PRO A 85 11.39 -0.34 -6.89
C PRO A 85 10.34 -0.92 -7.85
N PHE A 86 10.73 -1.96 -8.57
CA PHE A 86 9.86 -2.76 -9.43
C PHE A 86 9.63 -4.14 -8.80
N GLU A 87 8.44 -4.65 -9.04
CA GLU A 87 7.97 -5.95 -8.59
C GLU A 87 7.68 -6.85 -9.78
N ASN A 88 8.01 -8.14 -9.62
CA ASN A 88 7.50 -9.19 -10.49
C ASN A 88 6.15 -9.63 -9.95
N LEU A 89 5.08 -9.25 -10.65
CA LEU A 89 3.70 -9.55 -10.30
C LEU A 89 3.21 -10.73 -11.13
N ILE A 90 2.70 -11.76 -10.46
CA ILE A 90 2.05 -12.88 -11.11
C ILE A 90 0.57 -12.87 -10.70
N VAL A 91 -0.29 -12.89 -11.71
CA VAL A 91 -1.74 -12.96 -11.53
C VAL A 91 -2.29 -14.15 -12.28
N ASP A 92 -3.21 -14.86 -11.64
CA ASP A 92 -3.97 -15.96 -12.21
C ASP A 92 -5.45 -15.64 -12.06
N VAL A 93 -6.17 -15.52 -13.16
CA VAL A 93 -7.55 -15.05 -13.20
C VAL A 93 -8.41 -15.92 -14.12
N PRO A 94 -9.73 -15.97 -13.91
CA PRO A 94 -10.66 -16.53 -14.90
C PRO A 94 -10.46 -15.81 -16.27
N GLU A 95 -10.52 -16.54 -17.38
CA GLU A 95 -10.28 -16.02 -18.73
C GLU A 95 -11.12 -14.77 -19.05
N GLY A 96 -12.37 -14.74 -18.61
CA GLY A 96 -13.25 -13.57 -18.79
C GLY A 96 -12.83 -12.31 -18.03
N CYS A 97 -11.91 -12.41 -17.06
CA CYS A 97 -11.39 -11.28 -16.29
C CYS A 97 -10.03 -10.78 -16.81
N ALA A 98 -9.39 -11.51 -17.73
CA ALA A 98 -8.02 -11.21 -18.17
C ALA A 98 -7.89 -9.83 -18.81
N GLY A 99 -8.79 -9.47 -19.72
CA GLY A 99 -8.79 -8.16 -20.39
C GLY A 99 -8.88 -7.00 -19.41
N SER A 100 -9.84 -7.03 -18.49
CA SER A 100 -10.00 -5.98 -17.47
C SER A 100 -8.77 -5.88 -16.55
N CYS A 101 -8.13 -7.02 -16.27
CA CYS A 101 -6.91 -7.07 -15.46
C CYS A 101 -5.75 -6.40 -16.18
N ILE A 102 -5.56 -6.68 -17.48
CA ILE A 102 -4.52 -6.08 -18.31
C ILE A 102 -4.70 -4.56 -18.39
N ASP A 103 -5.92 -4.09 -18.67
CA ASP A 103 -6.22 -2.66 -18.79
C ASP A 103 -5.89 -1.91 -17.48
N ARG A 104 -6.29 -2.48 -16.36
CA ARG A 104 -6.04 -1.87 -15.05
C ARG A 104 -4.56 -1.85 -14.66
N LEU A 105 -3.84 -2.92 -14.93
CA LEU A 105 -2.41 -3.01 -14.66
C LEU A 105 -1.60 -2.10 -15.60
N SER A 106 -1.98 -2.03 -16.87
CA SER A 106 -1.34 -1.11 -17.85
C SER A 106 -1.49 0.35 -17.44
N GLY A 107 -2.65 0.76 -16.95
CA GLY A 107 -2.88 2.09 -16.38
C GLY A 107 -2.01 2.39 -15.15
N ARG A 108 -1.50 1.36 -14.48
CA ARG A 108 -0.58 1.42 -13.33
C ARG A 108 0.90 1.25 -13.71
N LYS A 109 1.22 1.39 -15.02
CA LYS A 109 2.58 1.25 -15.56
C LYS A 109 3.15 -0.16 -15.47
N ALA A 110 2.28 -1.19 -15.43
CA ALA A 110 2.72 -2.56 -15.53
C ALA A 110 3.08 -2.91 -16.98
N GLU A 111 4.17 -3.64 -17.16
CA GLU A 111 4.61 -4.21 -18.42
C GLU A 111 4.34 -5.71 -18.41
N MET A 112 3.49 -6.19 -19.29
CA MET A 112 3.22 -7.62 -19.42
C MET A 112 4.44 -8.32 -20.04
N LYS A 113 4.90 -9.39 -19.39
CA LYS A 113 6.04 -10.19 -19.84
C LYS A 113 5.60 -11.52 -20.42
N GLU A 114 4.65 -12.18 -19.76
CA GLU A 114 4.20 -13.51 -20.15
C GLU A 114 2.68 -13.61 -19.98
N MET A 115 2.05 -14.40 -20.81
CA MET A 115 0.64 -14.75 -20.69
C MET A 115 0.44 -16.20 -21.14
N ASN A 116 -0.24 -16.99 -20.32
CA ASN A 116 -0.56 -18.37 -20.62
C ASN A 116 -2.01 -18.67 -20.27
N ASN A 117 -2.72 -19.26 -21.23
CA ASN A 117 -4.12 -19.67 -21.08
C ASN A 117 -4.20 -21.18 -20.94
N ALA A 118 -4.76 -21.65 -19.83
CA ALA A 118 -4.95 -23.06 -19.59
C ALA A 118 -6.24 -23.31 -18.78
N LYS A 119 -7.04 -24.26 -19.22
CA LYS A 119 -8.22 -24.76 -18.50
C LYS A 119 -9.21 -23.66 -18.05
N GLY A 120 -9.45 -22.63 -18.91
CA GLY A 120 -10.37 -21.53 -18.61
C GLY A 120 -9.81 -20.46 -17.65
N ARG A 121 -8.52 -20.51 -17.36
CA ARG A 121 -7.80 -19.52 -16.57
C ARG A 121 -6.65 -18.92 -17.36
N THR A 122 -6.32 -17.71 -17.04
CA THR A 122 -5.20 -16.96 -17.64
C THR A 122 -4.22 -16.60 -16.55
N THR A 123 -2.99 -17.10 -16.68
CA THR A 123 -1.86 -16.71 -15.85
C THR A 123 -1.03 -15.67 -16.58
N MET A 124 -0.75 -14.54 -15.94
CA MET A 124 0.00 -13.42 -16.51
C MET A 124 1.11 -13.00 -15.59
N VAL A 125 2.24 -12.64 -16.18
CA VAL A 125 3.41 -12.09 -15.47
C VAL A 125 3.64 -10.65 -15.89
N PHE A 126 3.78 -9.77 -14.93
CA PHE A 126 4.02 -8.35 -15.15
C PHE A 126 5.23 -7.87 -14.35
N HIS A 127 5.98 -6.94 -14.94
CA HIS A 127 6.88 -6.07 -14.19
C HIS A 127 6.14 -4.75 -13.90
N ILE A 128 6.01 -4.39 -12.65
CA ILE A 128 5.21 -3.23 -12.22
C ILE A 128 5.97 -2.40 -11.18
N PRO A 129 5.94 -1.06 -11.24
CA PRO A 129 6.41 -0.24 -10.13
C PRO A 129 5.67 -0.58 -8.84
N ALA A 130 6.37 -0.78 -7.73
CA ALA A 130 5.76 -1.16 -6.45
C ALA A 130 4.62 -0.19 -6.02
N ARG A 131 4.74 1.12 -6.33
CA ARG A 131 3.67 2.10 -6.09
C ARG A 131 2.39 1.81 -6.90
N GLY A 132 2.49 1.09 -8.01
CA GLY A 132 1.34 0.64 -8.81
C GLY A 132 0.52 -0.43 -8.12
N LEU A 133 1.10 -1.16 -7.17
CA LEU A 133 0.39 -2.19 -6.38
C LEU A 133 -0.32 -1.62 -5.16
N ILE A 134 0.05 -0.41 -4.71
CA ILE A 134 -0.59 0.22 -3.55
C ILE A 134 -2.10 0.37 -3.80
N GLY A 135 -2.90 -0.23 -2.94
CA GLY A 135 -4.36 -0.24 -3.03
C GLY A 135 -4.97 -1.08 -4.17
N PHE A 136 -4.14 -1.75 -4.99
CA PHE A 136 -4.63 -2.56 -6.12
C PHE A 136 -5.31 -3.85 -5.65
N ARG A 137 -4.87 -4.43 -4.54
CA ARG A 137 -5.39 -5.73 -4.06
C ARG A 137 -6.91 -5.74 -3.90
N SER A 138 -7.49 -4.71 -3.31
CA SER A 138 -8.95 -4.62 -3.10
C SER A 138 -9.71 -4.48 -4.43
N GLU A 139 -9.15 -3.76 -5.38
CA GLU A 139 -9.70 -3.63 -6.72
C GLU A 139 -9.62 -4.96 -7.49
N PHE A 140 -8.49 -5.66 -7.39
CA PHE A 140 -8.27 -6.96 -8.00
C PHE A 140 -9.28 -8.02 -7.49
N ILE A 141 -9.48 -8.10 -6.17
CA ILE A 141 -10.45 -9.03 -5.57
C ILE A 141 -11.87 -8.75 -6.09
N ARG A 142 -12.28 -7.48 -6.15
CA ARG A 142 -13.60 -7.11 -6.67
C ARG A 142 -13.75 -7.45 -8.16
N MET A 143 -12.76 -7.12 -8.96
CA MET A 143 -12.73 -7.33 -10.41
C MET A 143 -12.79 -8.81 -10.77
N THR A 144 -12.15 -9.65 -9.99
CA THR A 144 -12.11 -11.10 -10.18
C THR A 144 -13.17 -11.86 -9.38
N ARG A 145 -14.08 -11.15 -8.70
CA ARG A 145 -15.11 -11.74 -7.81
C ARG A 145 -14.53 -12.68 -6.75
N GLY A 146 -13.31 -12.42 -6.29
CA GLY A 146 -12.60 -13.26 -5.34
C GLY A 146 -11.92 -14.51 -5.93
N GLU A 147 -12.07 -14.79 -7.22
CA GLU A 147 -11.49 -15.97 -7.86
C GLU A 147 -10.06 -15.79 -8.35
N GLY A 148 -9.59 -14.54 -8.39
CA GLY A 148 -8.23 -14.20 -8.81
C GLY A 148 -7.19 -14.47 -7.72
N ILE A 149 -6.04 -14.94 -8.15
CA ILE A 149 -4.87 -15.12 -7.29
C ILE A 149 -3.79 -14.15 -7.75
N MET A 150 -3.19 -13.41 -6.83
CA MET A 150 -2.06 -12.55 -7.12
C MET A 150 -0.99 -12.65 -6.06
N TYR A 151 0.24 -12.67 -6.49
CA TYR A 151 1.41 -12.53 -5.63
C TYR A 151 2.51 -11.76 -6.36
N HIS A 152 3.36 -11.12 -5.60
CA HIS A 152 4.45 -10.31 -6.15
C HIS A 152 5.70 -10.44 -5.30
N THR A 153 6.83 -10.23 -5.94
CA THR A 153 8.15 -10.25 -5.31
C THR A 153 8.98 -9.09 -5.83
N PHE A 154 9.81 -8.52 -4.97
CA PHE A 154 10.76 -7.49 -5.39
C PHE A 154 11.65 -7.99 -6.53
N LEU A 155 11.82 -7.19 -7.55
CA LEU A 155 12.63 -7.50 -8.71
C LEU A 155 13.96 -6.71 -8.67
N ASP A 156 13.88 -5.42 -8.92
CA ASP A 156 15.04 -4.52 -8.98
C ASP A 156 14.60 -3.06 -8.82
N TYR A 157 15.58 -2.15 -8.87
CA TYR A 157 15.33 -0.72 -9.01
C TYR A 157 15.50 -0.31 -10.47
N ARG A 158 14.51 0.37 -11.04
CA ARG A 158 14.50 0.87 -12.42
C ARG A 158 14.21 2.36 -12.47
N PRO A 159 14.56 3.04 -13.56
CA PRO A 159 14.19 4.43 -13.77
C PRO A 159 12.70 4.67 -13.54
N PHE A 160 12.36 5.83 -13.01
CA PHE A 160 10.99 6.24 -12.73
C PHE A 160 10.10 6.13 -13.99
N ALA A 161 9.04 5.33 -13.95
CA ALA A 161 8.18 5.01 -15.08
C ALA A 161 7.14 6.09 -15.42
N GLY A 162 7.27 7.29 -14.85
CA GLY A 162 6.31 8.37 -15.03
C GLY A 162 5.12 8.27 -14.08
N ASP A 163 4.22 9.25 -14.14
CA ASP A 163 3.08 9.34 -13.24
C ASP A 163 2.02 8.26 -13.51
N ILE A 164 1.49 7.72 -12.43
CA ILE A 164 0.30 6.84 -12.47
C ILE A 164 -0.91 7.73 -12.22
N PRO A 165 -1.91 7.73 -13.13
CA PRO A 165 -3.13 8.49 -12.93
C PRO A 165 -3.78 8.10 -11.59
N ARG A 166 -3.91 9.08 -10.70
CA ARG A 166 -4.62 8.86 -9.44
C ARG A 166 -6.10 8.80 -9.73
N GLN A 167 -6.74 7.67 -9.46
CA GLN A 167 -8.19 7.67 -9.32
C GLN A 167 -8.55 8.55 -8.13
N ARG A 168 -9.22 9.65 -8.38
CA ARG A 168 -9.81 10.45 -7.30
C ARG A 168 -10.92 9.60 -6.68
N ASN A 169 -10.81 9.35 -5.39
CA ASN A 169 -11.93 8.80 -4.65
C ASN A 169 -13.09 9.80 -4.78
N GLY A 170 -14.28 9.32 -5.12
CA GLY A 170 -15.47 10.13 -5.08
C GLY A 170 -15.75 10.56 -3.63
N SER A 171 -16.39 11.72 -3.47
CA SER A 171 -16.91 12.14 -2.18
C SER A 171 -18.37 11.74 -2.09
N ILE A 172 -18.76 11.13 -0.97
CA ILE A 172 -20.17 10.93 -0.64
C ILE A 172 -20.65 12.25 -0.05
N ILE A 173 -21.60 12.89 -0.71
CA ILE A 173 -22.18 14.16 -0.24
C ILE A 173 -23.52 13.82 0.39
N ALA A 174 -23.69 14.18 1.68
CA ALA A 174 -24.99 14.07 2.34
C ALA A 174 -25.96 15.05 1.65
N HIS A 175 -27.09 14.54 1.19
CA HIS A 175 -28.14 15.34 0.54
C HIS A 175 -29.08 15.96 1.55
N GLU A 176 -29.19 15.37 2.73
CA GLU A 176 -30.05 15.82 3.84
C GLU A 176 -29.29 15.78 5.16
N GLN A 177 -29.80 16.49 6.15
CA GLN A 177 -29.26 16.45 7.49
C GLN A 177 -29.56 15.08 8.13
N GLY A 178 -28.54 14.42 8.65
CA GLY A 178 -28.66 13.10 9.26
C GLY A 178 -27.38 12.68 9.97
N GLU A 179 -27.46 11.60 10.72
CA GLU A 179 -26.30 10.97 11.39
C GLU A 179 -25.75 9.86 10.50
N ALA A 180 -24.43 9.88 10.25
CA ALA A 180 -23.77 8.83 9.50
C ALA A 180 -23.57 7.61 10.41
N ILE A 181 -24.22 6.50 10.07
CA ILE A 181 -24.09 5.25 10.81
C ILE A 181 -23.12 4.34 10.05
N PRO A 182 -22.02 3.88 10.66
CA PRO A 182 -21.15 2.88 10.06
C PRO A 182 -21.84 1.51 10.03
N TYR A 183 -21.77 0.86 8.90
CA TYR A 183 -22.23 -0.54 8.75
C TYR A 183 -21.12 -1.51 9.11
#